data_51b066bb620b18948414f40e9800a711
#
_entry.id   51b066bb620b18948414f40e9800a711
#
_cell.length_a   1.000
_cell.length_b   1.000
_cell.length_c   1.000
_cell.angle_alpha   90.00
_cell.angle_beta   90.00
_cell.angle_gamma   90.00
#
_symmetry.space_group_name_H-M   'P 1'
#
loop_
_entity.id
_entity.type
_entity.pdbx_description
1 polymer ?
#
loop_
_entity_poly.entity_id
_entity_poly.type
_entity_poly.pdbx_seq_one_letter_code
_entity_poly.pdbx_strand_id
1 'polypeptide(L)'
;RSSDLGRDGYRSTMFAIIAVFILLLVDFREIIWAFIGMIPLLFGAVWMVGIMEISGLKLNMMNIMAIPLIIGIGIDDGVHILHRYKIERNTGLVYRSTGKAVLLTTLTTMLGFGSLWFATYRGLGSMGISLFIGVGTCFLSTLFIVPMVFGIKEKLFASPGEK
;
A
#
# COMPACT_ATOMS: atom_id res chain seq x y z
N ARG A 1 -11.52 23.29 -16.94
CA ARG A 1 -12.18 22.47 -15.89
C ARG A 1 -11.49 21.11 -15.69
N SER A 2 -11.02 20.43 -16.75
CA SER A 2 -10.25 19.17 -16.65
C SER A 2 -8.84 19.35 -16.11
N SER A 3 -8.19 20.48 -16.40
CA SER A 3 -6.86 20.82 -15.89
C SER A 3 -6.86 21.11 -14.38
N ASP A 4 -7.91 21.73 -13.86
CA ASP A 4 -8.02 22.06 -12.43
C ASP A 4 -8.22 20.79 -11.59
N LEU A 5 -8.99 19.83 -12.09
CA LEU A 5 -9.24 18.54 -11.45
C LEU A 5 -7.99 17.64 -11.40
N GLY A 6 -7.18 17.68 -12.46
CA GLY A 6 -5.87 16.99 -12.45
C GLY A 6 -4.92 17.59 -11.40
N ARG A 7 -4.93 18.93 -11.28
CA ARG A 7 -4.13 19.63 -10.27
C ARG A 7 -4.59 19.34 -8.84
N ASP A 8 -5.90 19.28 -8.61
CA ASP A 8 -6.45 18.98 -7.30
C ASP A 8 -6.18 17.52 -6.90
N GLY A 9 -6.33 16.58 -7.83
CA GLY A 9 -5.96 15.18 -7.61
C GLY A 9 -4.47 15.00 -7.29
N TYR A 10 -3.59 15.68 -8.03
CA TYR A 10 -2.16 15.67 -7.75
C TYR A 10 -1.82 16.28 -6.38
N ARG A 11 -2.44 17.41 -6.03
CA ARG A 11 -2.25 18.05 -4.72
C ARG A 11 -2.71 17.13 -3.59
N SER A 12 -3.89 16.53 -3.71
CA SER A 12 -4.42 15.59 -2.71
C SER A 12 -3.51 14.39 -2.54
N THR A 13 -2.99 13.84 -3.64
CA THR A 13 -2.04 12.72 -3.61
C THR A 13 -0.72 13.12 -2.93
N MET A 14 -0.18 14.30 -3.24
CA MET A 14 1.03 14.81 -2.57
C MET A 14 0.82 15.01 -1.07
N PHE A 15 -0.33 15.60 -0.68
CA PHE A 15 -0.67 15.73 0.74
C PHE A 15 -0.80 14.38 1.43
N ALA A 16 -1.43 13.39 0.80
CA ALA A 16 -1.55 12.05 1.34
C ALA A 16 -0.19 11.39 1.55
N ILE A 17 0.72 11.47 0.56
CA ILE A 17 2.08 10.94 0.67
C ILE A 17 2.85 11.61 1.81
N ILE A 18 2.81 12.93 1.90
CA ILE A 18 3.49 13.69 2.95
C ILE A 18 2.91 13.34 4.34
N ALA A 19 1.59 13.32 4.46
CA ALA A 19 0.92 12.97 5.72
C ALA A 19 1.26 11.56 6.18
N VAL A 20 1.23 10.58 5.27
CA VAL A 20 1.62 9.20 5.53
C VAL A 20 3.10 9.11 5.94
N PHE A 21 3.99 9.83 5.25
CA PHE A 21 5.40 9.83 5.60
C PHE A 21 5.66 10.41 6.99
N ILE A 22 5.00 11.53 7.33
CA ILE A 22 5.08 12.13 8.67
C ILE A 22 4.55 11.16 9.72
N LEU A 23 3.42 10.48 9.46
CA LEU A 23 2.85 9.51 10.36
C LEU A 23 3.81 8.34 10.61
N LEU A 24 4.44 7.82 9.56
CA LEU A 24 5.47 6.78 9.65
C LEU A 24 6.68 7.24 10.46
N LEU A 25 7.12 8.49 10.29
CA LEU A 25 8.22 9.05 11.07
C LEU A 25 7.88 9.13 12.56
N VAL A 26 6.66 9.52 12.89
CA VAL A 26 6.18 9.58 14.28
C VAL A 26 6.07 8.19 14.89
N ASP A 27 5.54 7.22 14.13
CA ASP A 27 5.33 5.85 14.60
C ASP A 27 6.65 5.09 14.79
N PHE A 28 7.50 5.07 13.78
CA PHE A 28 8.76 4.33 13.84
C PHE A 28 9.89 5.08 14.57
N ARG A 29 9.79 6.40 14.70
CA ARG A 29 10.81 7.29 15.26
C ARG A 29 12.21 7.15 14.62
N GLU A 30 12.30 6.50 13.49
CA GLU A 30 13.53 6.25 12.72
C GLU A 30 13.24 6.45 11.23
N ILE A 31 14.01 7.34 10.61
CA ILE A 31 13.81 7.71 9.20
C ILE A 31 13.96 6.52 8.24
N ILE A 32 14.87 5.59 8.57
CA ILE A 32 15.13 4.40 7.74
C ILE A 32 13.90 3.49 7.67
N TRP A 33 13.24 3.25 8.81
CA TRP A 33 12.03 2.41 8.87
C TRP A 33 10.84 3.07 8.17
N ALA A 34 10.73 4.40 8.26
CA ALA A 34 9.71 5.14 7.52
C ALA A 34 9.89 5.00 6.00
N PHE A 35 11.12 5.12 5.49
CA PHE A 35 11.42 4.87 4.07
C PHE A 35 11.12 3.42 3.66
N ILE A 36 11.53 2.44 4.46
CA ILE A 36 11.25 1.03 4.19
C ILE A 36 9.74 0.78 4.10
N GLY A 37 8.94 1.38 4.99
CA GLY A 37 7.49 1.28 4.96
C GLY A 37 6.84 1.90 3.73
N MET A 38 7.46 2.93 3.12
CA MET A 38 6.97 3.56 1.89
C MET A 38 7.21 2.71 0.63
N ILE A 39 8.25 1.86 0.62
CA ILE A 39 8.62 1.09 -0.57
C ILE A 39 7.46 0.23 -1.09
N PRO A 40 6.80 -0.64 -0.28
CA PRO A 40 5.68 -1.46 -0.75
C PRO A 40 4.53 -0.64 -1.31
N LEU A 41 4.24 0.51 -0.68
CA LEU A 41 3.18 1.42 -1.12
C LEU A 41 3.46 1.98 -2.53
N LEU A 42 4.68 2.45 -2.76
CA LEU A 42 5.09 2.99 -4.08
C LEU A 42 5.02 1.93 -5.16
N PHE A 43 5.52 0.71 -4.89
CA PHE A 43 5.43 -0.40 -5.83
C PHE A 43 3.98 -0.82 -6.09
N GLY A 44 3.15 -0.89 -5.04
CA GLY A 44 1.73 -1.18 -5.17
C GLY A 44 1.00 -0.16 -6.04
N ALA A 45 1.30 1.13 -5.87
CA ALA A 45 0.74 2.20 -6.71
C ALA A 45 1.17 2.09 -8.18
N VAL A 46 2.43 1.78 -8.45
CA VAL A 46 2.93 1.56 -9.82
C VAL A 46 2.26 0.35 -10.46
N TRP A 47 2.14 -0.77 -9.73
CA TRP A 47 1.45 -1.97 -10.22
C TRP A 47 -0.02 -1.72 -10.48
N MET A 48 -0.70 -0.95 -9.61
CA MET A 48 -2.09 -0.56 -9.82
C MET A 48 -2.26 0.18 -11.15
N VAL A 49 -1.44 1.20 -11.40
CA VAL A 49 -1.51 1.98 -12.65
C VAL A 49 -1.27 1.08 -13.86
N GLY A 50 -0.27 0.19 -13.79
CA GLY A 50 0.02 -0.78 -14.85
C GLY A 50 -1.15 -1.72 -15.12
N ILE A 51 -1.77 -2.28 -14.08
CA ILE A 51 -2.93 -3.18 -14.23
C ILE A 51 -4.14 -2.43 -14.80
N MET A 52 -4.39 -1.20 -14.34
CA MET A 52 -5.49 -0.37 -14.87
C MET A 52 -5.31 -0.10 -16.37
N GLU A 53 -4.10 0.23 -16.80
CA GLU A 53 -3.78 0.47 -18.22
C GLU A 53 -4.00 -0.78 -19.06
N ILE A 54 -3.46 -1.93 -18.63
CA ILE A 54 -3.64 -3.22 -19.33
C ILE A 54 -5.12 -3.64 -19.40
N SER A 55 -5.89 -3.34 -18.33
CA SER A 55 -7.32 -3.65 -18.26
C SER A 55 -8.19 -2.68 -19.07
N GLY A 56 -7.61 -1.67 -19.71
CA GLY A 56 -8.34 -0.64 -20.45
C GLY A 56 -9.20 0.27 -19.57
N LEU A 57 -8.95 0.31 -18.28
CA LEU A 57 -9.64 1.17 -17.31
C LEU A 57 -9.10 2.59 -17.43
N LYS A 58 -9.86 3.45 -18.10
CA LYS A 58 -9.47 4.86 -18.27
C LYS A 58 -9.47 5.57 -16.92
N LEU A 59 -8.41 6.33 -16.66
CA LEU A 59 -8.37 7.26 -15.54
C LEU A 59 -9.47 8.31 -15.72
N ASN A 60 -10.48 8.24 -14.89
CA ASN A 60 -11.54 9.22 -14.80
C ASN A 60 -11.42 9.99 -13.48
N MET A 61 -12.23 11.04 -13.31
CA MET A 61 -12.21 11.88 -12.13
C MET A 61 -12.37 11.08 -10.81
N MET A 62 -13.22 10.05 -10.80
CA MET A 62 -13.48 9.22 -9.63
C MET A 62 -12.26 8.34 -9.29
N ASN A 63 -11.55 7.83 -10.30
CA ASN A 63 -10.34 7.03 -10.10
C ASN A 63 -9.18 7.88 -9.58
N ILE A 64 -9.06 9.14 -10.01
CA ILE A 64 -8.05 10.07 -9.48
C ILE A 64 -8.29 10.34 -7.99
N MET A 65 -9.54 10.48 -7.56
CA MET A 65 -9.89 10.65 -6.14
C MET A 65 -9.64 9.37 -5.32
N ALA A 66 -9.61 8.20 -5.94
CA ALA A 66 -9.29 6.95 -5.27
C ALA A 66 -7.80 6.84 -4.89
N ILE A 67 -6.89 7.52 -5.60
CA ILE A 67 -5.44 7.41 -5.37
C ILE A 67 -5.04 7.81 -3.94
N PRO A 68 -5.42 8.97 -3.39
CA PRO A 68 -5.11 9.32 -2.01
C PRO A 68 -5.68 8.33 -1.00
N LEU A 69 -6.86 7.76 -1.29
CA LEU A 69 -7.50 6.78 -0.43
C LEU A 69 -6.73 5.44 -0.43
N ILE A 70 -6.25 5.00 -1.60
CA ILE A 70 -5.40 3.80 -1.73
C ILE A 70 -4.10 3.98 -0.97
N ILE A 71 -3.50 5.17 -1.02
CA ILE A 71 -2.28 5.48 -0.27
C ILE A 71 -2.53 5.34 1.24
N GLY A 72 -3.65 5.87 1.75
CA GLY A 72 -4.00 5.77 3.16
C GLY A 72 -4.30 4.34 3.62
N ILE A 73 -5.01 3.55 2.82
CA ILE A 73 -5.35 2.16 3.15
C ILE A 73 -4.16 1.22 2.93
N GLY A 74 -3.43 1.41 1.82
CA GLY A 74 -2.36 0.50 1.43
C GLY A 74 -1.14 0.52 2.35
N ILE A 75 -0.94 1.61 3.13
CA ILE A 75 0.17 1.69 4.07
C ILE A 75 -0.04 0.81 5.30
N ASP A 76 -1.29 0.58 5.72
CA ASP A 76 -1.62 -0.15 6.95
C ASP A 76 -1.03 -1.57 6.95
N ASP A 77 -1.15 -2.28 5.83
CA ASP A 77 -0.63 -3.64 5.68
C ASP A 77 0.89 -3.68 5.90
N GLY A 78 1.61 -2.71 5.33
CA GLY A 78 3.06 -2.58 5.45
C GLY A 78 3.49 -2.25 6.89
N VAL A 79 2.81 -1.31 7.52
CA VAL A 79 3.10 -0.86 8.89
C VAL A 79 2.91 -2.01 9.89
N HIS A 80 1.79 -2.73 9.80
CA HIS A 80 1.52 -3.84 10.71
C HIS A 80 2.58 -4.95 10.62
N ILE A 81 2.98 -5.34 9.41
CA ILE A 81 4.00 -6.36 9.19
C ILE A 81 5.37 -5.84 9.65
N LEU A 82 5.70 -4.60 9.33
CA LEU A 82 6.98 -3.98 9.66
C LEU A 82 7.16 -3.81 11.18
N HIS A 83 6.10 -3.33 11.86
CA HIS A 83 6.09 -3.15 13.31
C HIS A 83 6.27 -4.48 14.04
N ARG A 84 5.56 -5.52 13.60
CA ARG A 84 5.67 -6.85 14.17
C ARG A 84 7.06 -7.46 13.96
N TYR A 85 7.66 -7.25 12.79
CA TYR A 85 9.02 -7.69 12.52
C TYR A 85 10.05 -6.98 13.42
N LYS A 86 9.88 -5.68 13.70
CA LYS A 86 10.76 -4.93 14.59
C LYS A 86 10.78 -5.55 16.00
N ILE A 87 9.67 -6.15 16.42
CA ILE A 87 9.54 -6.80 17.74
C ILE A 87 10.07 -8.23 17.74
N GLU A 88 9.62 -9.06 16.80
CA GLU A 88 9.88 -10.52 16.82
C GLU A 88 11.16 -10.94 16.12
N ARG A 89 11.70 -10.11 15.22
CA ARG A 89 12.90 -10.39 14.40
C ARG A 89 12.90 -11.76 13.70
N ASN A 90 11.74 -12.38 13.55
CA ASN A 90 11.55 -13.67 12.91
C ASN A 90 10.46 -13.57 11.85
N THR A 91 10.88 -13.57 10.59
CA THR A 91 10.00 -13.42 9.43
C THR A 91 8.89 -14.48 9.38
N GLY A 92 9.23 -15.75 9.71
CA GLY A 92 8.27 -16.85 9.68
C GLY A 92 7.13 -16.70 10.70
N LEU A 93 7.43 -16.24 11.90
CA LEU A 93 6.42 -15.98 12.94
C LEU A 93 5.53 -14.80 12.57
N VAL A 94 6.13 -13.72 12.06
CA VAL A 94 5.39 -12.52 11.63
C VAL A 94 4.35 -12.87 10.56
N TYR A 95 4.71 -13.65 9.54
CA TYR A 95 3.77 -14.03 8.49
C TYR A 95 2.70 -15.02 8.97
N ARG A 96 3.01 -15.90 9.91
CA ARG A 96 2.02 -16.85 10.46
C ARG A 96 0.98 -16.19 11.37
N SER A 97 1.36 -15.16 12.11
CA SER A 97 0.45 -14.45 13.03
C SER A 97 -0.16 -13.22 12.37
N THR A 98 0.64 -12.20 12.12
CA THR A 98 0.19 -10.91 11.59
C THR A 98 -0.21 -11.01 10.12
N GLY A 99 0.50 -11.81 9.30
CA GLY A 99 0.17 -11.97 7.89
C GLY A 99 -1.24 -12.53 7.64
N LYS A 100 -1.73 -13.44 8.49
CA LYS A 100 -3.12 -13.93 8.40
C LYS A 100 -4.14 -12.84 8.71
N ALA A 101 -3.88 -12.02 9.74
CA ALA A 101 -4.77 -10.93 10.11
C ALA A 101 -4.82 -9.87 8.99
N VAL A 102 -3.66 -9.49 8.49
CA VAL A 102 -3.55 -8.53 7.38
C VAL A 102 -4.22 -9.08 6.11
N LEU A 103 -4.02 -10.35 5.76
CA LEU A 103 -4.74 -10.98 4.64
C LEU A 103 -6.25 -10.88 4.80
N LEU A 104 -6.78 -11.18 5.99
CA LEU A 104 -8.22 -11.15 6.22
C LEU A 104 -8.78 -9.72 6.13
N THR A 105 -8.10 -8.73 6.73
CA THR A 105 -8.51 -7.32 6.64
C THR A 105 -8.45 -6.82 5.22
N THR A 106 -7.40 -7.14 4.47
CA THR A 106 -7.27 -6.77 3.06
C THR A 106 -8.36 -7.39 2.20
N LEU A 107 -8.65 -8.69 2.38
CA LEU A 107 -9.74 -9.36 1.65
C LEU A 107 -11.10 -8.73 1.96
N THR A 108 -11.41 -8.43 3.22
CA THR A 108 -12.67 -7.77 3.57
C THR A 108 -12.77 -6.36 2.98
N THR A 109 -11.67 -5.62 2.97
CA THR A 109 -11.59 -4.29 2.35
C THR A 109 -11.78 -4.39 0.83
N MET A 110 -11.12 -5.33 0.18
CA MET A 110 -11.29 -5.59 -1.26
C MET A 110 -12.72 -5.98 -1.60
N LEU A 111 -13.36 -6.85 -0.83
CA LEU A 111 -14.76 -7.23 -1.03
C LEU A 111 -15.69 -6.03 -0.83
N GLY A 112 -15.45 -5.20 0.20
CA GLY A 112 -16.22 -3.99 0.46
C GLY A 112 -16.16 -3.01 -0.71
N PHE A 113 -14.98 -2.66 -1.19
CA PHE A 113 -14.83 -1.77 -2.35
C PHE A 113 -15.21 -2.44 -3.67
N GLY A 114 -14.92 -3.72 -3.83
CA GLY A 114 -15.32 -4.51 -4.99
C GLY A 114 -16.83 -4.57 -5.18
N SER A 115 -17.62 -4.54 -4.09
CA SER A 115 -19.07 -4.51 -4.17
C SER A 115 -19.62 -3.26 -4.86
N LEU A 116 -18.86 -2.16 -4.86
CA LEU A 116 -19.22 -0.93 -5.59
C LEU A 116 -19.26 -1.13 -7.12
N TRP A 117 -18.66 -2.19 -7.64
CA TRP A 117 -18.81 -2.56 -9.07
C TRP A 117 -20.27 -2.69 -9.47
N PHE A 118 -21.12 -3.18 -8.59
CA PHE A 118 -22.55 -3.36 -8.85
C PHE A 118 -23.37 -2.07 -8.69
N ALA A 119 -22.71 -0.94 -8.38
CA ALA A 119 -23.39 0.33 -8.22
C ALA A 119 -24.00 0.80 -9.56
N THR A 120 -25.21 1.31 -9.52
CA THR A 120 -25.92 1.88 -10.68
C THR A 120 -25.17 3.08 -11.27
N TYR A 121 -24.45 3.84 -10.43
CA TYR A 121 -23.66 4.98 -10.88
C TYR A 121 -22.28 4.53 -11.35
N ARG A 122 -22.04 4.68 -12.66
CA ARG A 122 -20.79 4.21 -13.32
C ARG A 122 -19.50 4.75 -12.69
N GLY A 123 -19.51 5.98 -12.20
CA GLY A 123 -18.33 6.57 -11.54
C GLY A 123 -17.97 5.85 -10.25
N LEU A 124 -18.97 5.47 -9.46
CA LEU A 124 -18.78 4.73 -8.21
C LEU A 124 -18.28 3.31 -8.47
N GLY A 125 -18.82 2.64 -9.50
CA GLY A 125 -18.31 1.34 -9.94
C GLY A 125 -16.86 1.39 -10.39
N SER A 126 -16.50 2.40 -11.18
CA SER A 126 -15.10 2.60 -11.61
C SER A 126 -14.15 2.88 -10.44
N MET A 127 -14.58 3.67 -9.46
CA MET A 127 -13.82 3.92 -8.23
C MET A 127 -13.64 2.64 -7.41
N GLY A 128 -14.71 1.83 -7.27
CA GLY A 128 -14.67 0.55 -6.55
C GLY A 128 -13.65 -0.42 -7.12
N ILE A 129 -13.61 -0.55 -8.47
CA ILE A 129 -12.61 -1.38 -9.15
C ILE A 129 -11.20 -0.85 -8.91
N SER A 130 -10.98 0.46 -9.01
CA SER A 130 -9.67 1.05 -8.78
C SER A 130 -9.19 0.80 -7.35
N LEU A 131 -10.08 0.93 -6.37
CA LEU A 131 -9.78 0.63 -4.96
C LEU A 131 -9.50 -0.87 -4.75
N PHE A 132 -10.29 -1.75 -5.38
CA PHE A 132 -10.07 -3.19 -5.33
C PHE A 132 -8.67 -3.57 -5.85
N ILE A 133 -8.30 -3.07 -7.04
CA ILE A 133 -6.98 -3.30 -7.64
C ILE A 133 -5.89 -2.65 -6.79
N GLY A 134 -6.08 -1.41 -6.35
CA GLY A 134 -5.09 -0.65 -5.59
C GLY A 134 -4.75 -1.29 -4.25
N VAL A 135 -5.76 -1.67 -3.47
CA VAL A 135 -5.58 -2.36 -2.19
C VAL A 135 -4.92 -3.72 -2.39
N GLY A 136 -5.38 -4.49 -3.39
CA GLY A 136 -4.79 -5.78 -3.72
C GLY A 136 -3.32 -5.71 -4.13
N THR A 137 -2.95 -4.73 -4.97
CA THR A 137 -1.55 -4.53 -5.40
C THR A 137 -0.66 -4.04 -4.26
N CYS A 138 -1.14 -3.18 -3.37
CA CYS A 138 -0.41 -2.76 -2.17
C CYS A 138 -0.15 -3.95 -1.24
N PHE A 139 -1.15 -4.80 -1.01
CA PHE A 139 -1.00 -6.01 -0.21
C PHE A 139 0.02 -6.99 -0.82
N LEU A 140 -0.09 -7.29 -2.12
CA LEU A 140 0.87 -8.15 -2.82
C LEU A 140 2.28 -7.57 -2.75
N SER A 141 2.42 -6.28 -3.00
CA SER A 141 3.69 -5.57 -2.87
C SER A 141 4.29 -5.73 -1.48
N THR A 142 3.49 -5.58 -0.44
CA THR A 142 3.90 -5.76 0.96
C THR A 142 4.38 -7.20 1.22
N LEU A 143 3.64 -8.19 0.72
CA LEU A 143 4.00 -9.61 0.89
C LEU A 143 5.36 -9.98 0.27
N PHE A 144 5.70 -9.39 -0.88
CA PHE A 144 6.95 -9.71 -1.58
C PHE A 144 8.10 -8.80 -1.17
N ILE A 145 7.87 -7.50 -1.04
CA ILE A 145 8.94 -6.52 -0.84
C ILE A 145 9.42 -6.51 0.61
N VAL A 146 8.52 -6.60 1.57
CA VAL A 146 8.91 -6.53 2.99
C VAL A 146 9.89 -7.65 3.36
N PRO A 147 9.66 -8.95 3.06
CA PRO A 147 10.64 -9.98 3.39
C PRO A 147 11.94 -9.85 2.60
N MET A 148 11.89 -9.35 1.35
CA MET A 148 13.07 -9.10 0.55
C MET A 148 13.97 -8.04 1.19
N VAL A 149 13.38 -6.94 1.65
CA VAL A 149 14.11 -5.86 2.33
C VAL A 149 14.72 -6.36 3.64
N PHE A 150 14.02 -7.22 4.38
CA PHE A 150 14.56 -7.82 5.60
C PHE A 150 15.72 -8.77 5.33
N GLY A 151 15.62 -9.63 4.32
CA GLY A 151 16.70 -10.52 3.93
C GLY A 151 17.96 -9.77 3.49
N ILE A 152 17.81 -8.62 2.85
CA ILE A 152 18.94 -7.73 2.50
C ILE A 152 19.53 -7.10 3.76
N LYS A 153 18.68 -6.62 4.68
CA LYS A 153 19.14 -6.00 5.93
C LYS A 153 19.87 -6.99 6.82
N GLU A 154 19.38 -8.21 6.99
CA GLU A 154 20.08 -9.26 7.74
C GLU A 154 21.46 -9.56 7.13
N LYS A 155 21.57 -9.65 5.80
CA LYS A 155 22.86 -9.88 5.12
C LYS A 155 23.85 -8.71 5.27
N LEU A 156 23.35 -7.48 5.27
CA LEU A 156 24.18 -6.27 5.38
C LEU A 156 24.62 -5.98 6.82
N PHE A 157 23.82 -6.36 7.82
CA PHE A 157 24.06 -6.10 9.23
C PHE A 157 24.45 -7.36 10.02
N ALA A 158 24.44 -8.55 9.42
CA ALA A 158 25.11 -9.71 9.97
C ALA A 158 26.63 -9.45 9.92
N SER A 159 27.16 -8.95 11.04
CA SER A 159 28.60 -8.82 11.26
C SER A 159 29.27 -10.18 11.05
N PRO A 160 30.46 -10.28 10.40
CA PRO A 160 31.14 -11.55 10.14
C PRO A 160 31.80 -12.15 11.39
N GLY A 161 31.12 -12.17 12.52
CA GLY A 161 31.69 -12.51 13.84
C GLY A 161 30.93 -13.51 14.71
N GLU A 162 29.81 -14.10 14.24
CA GLU A 162 29.12 -15.15 15.02
C GLU A 162 28.94 -16.41 14.16
N LYS A 163 30.02 -17.20 14.12
CA LYS A 163 29.98 -18.61 13.78
C LYS A 163 30.16 -19.41 15.04
#